data_e5600abaa67e5bb5cfc6ff67ff74c7b0
#
_entry.id   e5600abaa67e5bb5cfc6ff67ff74c7b0
#
_cell.length_a   1.000
_cell.length_b   1.000
_cell.length_c   1.000
_cell.angle_alpha   90.00
_cell.angle_beta   90.00
_cell.angle_gamma   90.00
#
_symmetry.space_group_name_H-M   'P 1'
#
loop_
_entity.id
_entity.type
_entity.pdbx_description
1 polymer ?
#
loop_
_entity_poly.entity_id
_entity_poly.type
_entity_poly.pdbx_seq_one_letter_code
_entity_poly.pdbx_strand_id
1 'polypeptide(L)'
;VAWQTADFPTFLRGFMLKRNALQLIAISALSISATAVLTACSESAVEFRGVNITGADYARDFSLTDHNGQRRSIKDFQGKVVIVFFGFTQCPDVCPTSMQELAQVKQELGADGDRLQGIFISVDPERDTLEMLKAYMANFDPGFLALRPTPEELPALTKNFKIYYKKVDGTTPTSYTM
;
A
#
# COMPACT_ATOMS: atom_id res chain seq x y z
N VAL A 1 -0.87 77.47 -50.10
CA VAL A 1 -1.33 76.15 -50.58
C VAL A 1 -1.75 75.35 -49.35
N ALA A 2 -3.10 75.27 -49.17
CA ALA A 2 -3.71 74.57 -48.04
C ALA A 2 -3.92 73.11 -48.37
N TRP A 3 -3.41 72.19 -47.53
CA TRP A 3 -3.69 70.77 -47.59
C TRP A 3 -4.91 70.50 -46.73
N GLN A 4 -6.03 70.10 -47.34
CA GLN A 4 -7.21 69.56 -46.66
C GLN A 4 -6.97 68.12 -46.22
N THR A 5 -7.05 67.90 -44.92
CA THR A 5 -7.07 66.54 -44.35
C THR A 5 -8.44 65.94 -44.61
N ALA A 6 -8.43 64.86 -45.37
CA ALA A 6 -9.64 64.06 -45.66
C ALA A 6 -10.16 63.38 -44.38
N ASP A 7 -11.39 63.73 -44.00
CA ASP A 7 -12.13 63.07 -42.95
C ASP A 7 -12.47 61.65 -43.34
N PHE A 8 -11.86 60.66 -42.65
CA PHE A 8 -12.22 59.23 -42.72
C PHE A 8 -13.60 59.05 -42.06
N PRO A 9 -14.53 58.33 -42.71
CA PRO A 9 -15.87 58.19 -42.20
C PRO A 9 -15.89 57.48 -40.85
N THR A 10 -16.46 58.03 -39.83
CA THR A 10 -16.66 57.64 -38.46
C THR A 10 -17.29 56.22 -38.33
N PHE A 11 -17.97 55.78 -39.38
CA PHE A 11 -18.64 54.47 -39.46
C PHE A 11 -17.68 53.26 -39.44
N LEU A 12 -16.52 53.35 -40.05
CA LEU A 12 -15.53 52.29 -40.10
C LEU A 12 -14.76 52.12 -38.78
N ARG A 13 -14.61 53.18 -37.99
CA ARG A 13 -13.98 53.10 -36.66
C ARG A 13 -14.81 52.30 -35.66
N GLY A 14 -16.15 52.44 -35.70
CA GLY A 14 -17.03 51.69 -34.78
C GLY A 14 -17.07 50.18 -35.06
N PHE A 15 -16.91 49.76 -36.32
CA PHE A 15 -16.94 48.38 -36.74
C PHE A 15 -15.65 47.63 -36.37
N MET A 16 -14.49 48.28 -36.52
CA MET A 16 -13.19 47.70 -36.11
C MET A 16 -13.06 47.56 -34.60
N LEU A 17 -13.55 48.55 -33.80
CA LEU A 17 -13.50 48.43 -32.35
C LEU A 17 -14.36 47.30 -31.81
N LYS A 18 -15.54 47.06 -32.38
CA LYS A 18 -16.42 45.96 -31.98
C LYS A 18 -15.84 44.55 -32.30
N ARG A 19 -15.17 44.39 -33.44
CA ARG A 19 -14.50 43.15 -33.82
C ARG A 19 -13.32 42.84 -32.92
N ASN A 20 -12.51 43.82 -32.58
CA ASN A 20 -11.37 43.64 -31.70
C ASN A 20 -11.81 43.34 -30.24
N ALA A 21 -12.88 44.01 -29.75
CA ALA A 21 -13.43 43.72 -28.43
C ALA A 21 -13.99 42.29 -28.32
N LEU A 22 -14.68 41.77 -29.33
CA LEU A 22 -15.17 40.41 -29.36
C LEU A 22 -14.01 39.36 -29.39
N GLN A 23 -12.94 39.67 -30.14
CA GLN A 23 -11.76 38.78 -30.17
C GLN A 23 -11.02 38.77 -28.83
N LEU A 24 -10.89 39.88 -28.14
CA LEU A 24 -10.26 39.95 -26.82
C LEU A 24 -11.06 39.18 -25.75
N ILE A 25 -12.39 39.24 -25.80
CA ILE A 25 -13.27 38.49 -24.91
C ILE A 25 -13.16 36.98 -25.18
N ALA A 26 -13.10 36.56 -26.44
CA ALA A 26 -12.93 35.14 -26.80
C ALA A 26 -11.58 34.56 -26.34
N ILE A 27 -10.50 35.34 -26.47
CA ILE A 27 -9.15 34.93 -26.03
C ILE A 27 -9.09 34.86 -24.51
N SER A 28 -9.70 35.80 -23.78
CA SER A 28 -9.72 35.75 -22.29
C SER A 28 -10.57 34.61 -21.76
N ALA A 29 -11.71 34.26 -22.39
CA ALA A 29 -12.52 33.12 -22.03
C ALA A 29 -11.79 31.77 -22.26
N LEU A 30 -11.03 31.67 -23.34
CA LEU A 30 -10.24 30.46 -23.64
C LEU A 30 -9.07 30.27 -22.65
N SER A 31 -8.46 31.36 -22.19
CA SER A 31 -7.36 31.32 -21.21
C SER A 31 -7.85 30.90 -19.82
N ILE A 32 -9.04 31.31 -19.40
CA ILE A 32 -9.63 30.93 -18.11
C ILE A 32 -10.03 29.44 -18.14
N SER A 33 -10.53 28.94 -19.26
CA SER A 33 -10.88 27.51 -19.42
C SER A 33 -9.65 26.61 -19.38
N ALA A 34 -8.52 27.02 -19.93
CA ALA A 34 -7.28 26.24 -19.94
C ALA A 34 -6.65 26.12 -18.54
N THR A 35 -6.76 27.14 -17.69
CA THR A 35 -6.24 27.09 -16.31
C THR A 35 -7.09 26.23 -15.37
N ALA A 36 -8.38 26.09 -15.60
CA ALA A 36 -9.27 25.25 -14.79
C ALA A 36 -9.01 23.75 -14.96
N VAL A 37 -8.49 23.31 -16.11
CA VAL A 37 -8.21 21.88 -16.39
C VAL A 37 -6.92 21.40 -15.71
N LEU A 38 -5.97 22.29 -15.41
CA LEU A 38 -4.68 21.93 -14.81
C LEU A 38 -4.75 21.67 -13.29
N THR A 39 -5.82 22.04 -12.61
CA THR A 39 -5.97 21.84 -11.16
C THR A 39 -6.73 20.56 -10.79
N ALA A 40 -7.24 19.78 -11.76
CA ALA A 40 -8.06 18.60 -11.51
C ALA A 40 -7.28 17.32 -11.15
N CYS A 41 -5.93 17.33 -11.17
CA CYS A 41 -5.10 16.16 -10.87
C CYS A 41 -4.35 16.29 -9.53
N SER A 42 -4.93 16.93 -8.53
CA SER A 42 -4.44 16.78 -7.16
C SER A 42 -5.11 15.55 -6.54
N GLU A 43 -4.50 14.39 -6.75
CA GLU A 43 -4.82 13.18 -6.00
C GLU A 43 -4.55 13.49 -4.52
N SER A 44 -5.61 13.50 -3.70
CA SER A 44 -5.47 13.73 -2.27
C SER A 44 -4.59 12.61 -1.71
N ALA A 45 -3.41 12.96 -1.24
CA ALA A 45 -2.51 12.01 -0.59
C ALA A 45 -3.25 11.37 0.58
N VAL A 46 -3.39 10.04 0.55
CA VAL A 46 -3.98 9.29 1.66
C VAL A 46 -3.06 9.46 2.87
N GLU A 47 -3.59 10.03 3.95
CA GLU A 47 -2.85 10.18 5.19
C GLU A 47 -2.85 8.84 5.93
N PHE A 48 -1.67 8.23 6.07
CA PHE A 48 -1.49 7.01 6.82
C PHE A 48 -1.15 7.32 8.28
N ARG A 49 -1.76 6.59 9.22
CA ARG A 49 -1.41 6.66 10.65
C ARG A 49 -0.10 5.94 10.99
N GLY A 50 0.40 5.09 10.09
CA GLY A 50 1.68 4.40 10.19
C GLY A 50 2.78 5.11 9.40
N VAL A 51 3.99 4.55 9.46
CA VAL A 51 5.13 5.02 8.67
C VAL A 51 4.92 4.63 7.21
N ASN A 52 4.80 5.60 6.33
CA ASN A 52 4.71 5.35 4.89
C ASN A 52 6.09 5.02 4.33
N ILE A 53 6.27 3.79 3.87
CA ILE A 53 7.52 3.28 3.25
C ILE A 53 7.39 3.09 1.73
N THR A 54 6.42 3.76 1.09
CA THR A 54 6.23 3.68 -0.36
C THR A 54 7.54 4.01 -1.10
N GLY A 55 7.93 3.12 -2.01
CA GLY A 55 9.19 3.26 -2.76
C GLY A 55 10.43 2.68 -2.05
N ALA A 56 10.32 2.17 -0.83
CA ALA A 56 11.42 1.46 -0.18
C ALA A 56 11.87 0.25 -1.02
N ASP A 57 13.15 -0.09 -0.93
CA ASP A 57 13.79 -1.19 -1.66
C ASP A 57 13.82 -2.52 -0.88
N TYR A 58 13.11 -2.59 0.23
CA TYR A 58 13.02 -3.75 1.11
C TYR A 58 11.56 -4.22 1.31
N ALA A 59 11.37 -5.42 1.89
CA ALA A 59 10.06 -6.02 2.18
C ALA A 59 9.14 -6.15 0.94
N ARG A 60 9.74 -6.39 -0.25
CA ARG A 60 9.00 -6.39 -1.53
C ARG A 60 8.53 -7.75 -1.96
N ASP A 61 9.20 -8.80 -1.56
CA ASP A 61 8.89 -10.15 -2.00
C ASP A 61 9.36 -11.19 -1.00
N PHE A 62 8.73 -12.34 -1.06
CA PHE A 62 9.12 -13.57 -0.41
C PHE A 62 8.77 -14.75 -1.30
N SER A 63 9.41 -15.90 -1.07
CA SER A 63 9.01 -17.17 -1.65
C SER A 63 9.17 -18.23 -0.57
N LEU A 64 8.05 -18.62 0.08
CA LEU A 64 8.03 -19.46 1.27
C LEU A 64 6.96 -20.56 1.15
N THR A 65 7.09 -21.63 1.92
CA THR A 65 6.08 -22.70 1.96
C THR A 65 4.99 -22.36 2.97
N ASP A 66 3.72 -22.44 2.57
CA ASP A 66 2.59 -22.23 3.47
C ASP A 66 2.29 -23.51 4.31
N HIS A 67 1.46 -23.38 5.33
CA HIS A 67 1.06 -24.47 6.22
C HIS A 67 0.27 -25.59 5.51
N ASN A 68 -0.10 -25.43 4.24
CA ASN A 68 -0.70 -26.46 3.40
C ASN A 68 0.32 -27.10 2.46
N GLY A 69 1.62 -26.75 2.58
CA GLY A 69 2.69 -27.30 1.75
C GLY A 69 2.84 -26.63 0.39
N GLN A 70 2.14 -25.52 0.12
CA GLN A 70 2.23 -24.81 -1.15
C GLN A 70 3.26 -23.69 -1.10
N ARG A 71 4.02 -23.52 -2.17
CA ARG A 71 4.94 -22.40 -2.30
C ARG A 71 4.16 -21.12 -2.60
N ARG A 72 4.40 -20.06 -1.82
CA ARG A 72 3.73 -18.77 -1.94
C ARG A 72 4.74 -17.65 -2.16
N SER A 73 4.32 -16.65 -2.92
CA SER A 73 5.00 -15.38 -3.12
C SER A 73 4.04 -14.22 -2.95
N ILE A 74 4.53 -12.99 -2.86
CA ILE A 74 3.67 -11.81 -2.79
C ILE A 74 2.73 -11.67 -4.00
N LYS A 75 3.15 -12.22 -5.16
CA LYS A 75 2.37 -12.18 -6.39
C LYS A 75 1.04 -12.95 -6.31
N ASP A 76 0.97 -13.95 -5.45
CA ASP A 76 -0.25 -14.76 -5.23
C ASP A 76 -1.36 -13.94 -4.56
N PHE A 77 -1.02 -12.77 -4.02
CA PHE A 77 -1.93 -11.90 -3.29
C PHE A 77 -2.19 -10.56 -4.01
N GLN A 78 -1.96 -10.51 -5.32
CA GLN A 78 -2.23 -9.31 -6.10
C GLN A 78 -3.70 -8.85 -5.97
N GLY A 79 -3.91 -7.55 -5.81
CA GLY A 79 -5.24 -6.96 -5.60
C GLY A 79 -5.73 -7.00 -4.15
N LYS A 80 -4.95 -7.56 -3.22
CA LYS A 80 -5.25 -7.59 -1.79
C LYS A 80 -4.36 -6.64 -0.99
N VAL A 81 -4.85 -6.20 0.14
CA VAL A 81 -4.04 -5.61 1.20
C VAL A 81 -3.41 -6.76 1.99
N VAL A 82 -2.08 -6.88 1.92
CA VAL A 82 -1.35 -7.95 2.59
C VAL A 82 -0.75 -7.42 3.89
N ILE A 83 -1.11 -8.04 5.01
CA ILE A 83 -0.53 -7.75 6.33
C ILE A 83 0.38 -8.91 6.69
N VAL A 84 1.67 -8.62 6.85
CA VAL A 84 2.70 -9.58 7.22
C VAL A 84 3.07 -9.41 8.68
N PHE A 85 2.92 -10.47 9.46
CA PHE A 85 3.29 -10.53 10.87
C PHE A 85 4.37 -11.61 11.06
N PHE A 86 5.47 -11.23 11.70
CA PHE A 86 6.53 -12.17 12.07
C PHE A 86 6.37 -12.62 13.51
N GLY A 87 6.38 -13.93 13.75
CA GLY A 87 6.15 -14.48 15.07
C GLY A 87 6.54 -15.96 15.16
N PHE A 88 6.14 -16.61 16.23
CA PHE A 88 6.33 -18.05 16.45
C PHE A 88 5.17 -18.62 17.29
N THR A 89 4.85 -19.90 17.10
CA THR A 89 3.63 -20.49 17.69
C THR A 89 3.64 -20.57 19.22
N GLN A 90 4.82 -20.63 19.83
CA GLN A 90 4.99 -20.70 21.28
C GLN A 90 5.12 -19.31 21.95
N CYS A 91 4.81 -18.23 21.22
CA CYS A 91 4.71 -16.91 21.79
C CYS A 91 3.49 -16.84 22.73
N PRO A 92 3.70 -16.49 24.02
CA PRO A 92 2.61 -16.65 25.01
C PRO A 92 1.54 -15.57 24.95
N ASP A 93 1.79 -14.40 24.30
CA ASP A 93 0.92 -13.23 24.44
C ASP A 93 0.79 -12.44 23.13
N VAL A 94 1.83 -11.75 22.69
CA VAL A 94 1.76 -10.76 21.60
C VAL A 94 1.31 -11.38 20.27
N CYS A 95 1.82 -12.56 19.90
CA CYS A 95 1.51 -13.16 18.62
C CYS A 95 0.05 -13.60 18.49
N PRO A 96 -0.55 -14.36 19.47
CA PRO A 96 -1.96 -14.71 19.36
C PRO A 96 -2.87 -13.48 19.46
N THR A 97 -2.55 -12.50 20.31
CA THR A 97 -3.33 -11.27 20.43
C THR A 97 -3.36 -10.49 19.11
N SER A 98 -2.21 -10.26 18.48
CA SER A 98 -2.14 -9.54 17.21
C SER A 98 -2.85 -10.26 16.07
N MET A 99 -2.77 -11.59 16.01
CA MET A 99 -3.49 -12.37 15.00
C MET A 99 -5.00 -12.35 15.23
N GLN A 100 -5.44 -12.35 16.49
CA GLN A 100 -6.86 -12.23 16.84
C GLN A 100 -7.40 -10.84 16.49
N GLU A 101 -6.67 -9.78 16.81
CA GLU A 101 -7.04 -8.41 16.43
C GLU A 101 -7.15 -8.27 14.90
N LEU A 102 -6.21 -8.85 14.15
CA LEU A 102 -6.26 -8.83 12.70
C LEU A 102 -7.50 -9.57 12.14
N ALA A 103 -7.85 -10.71 12.74
CA ALA A 103 -9.05 -11.45 12.37
C ALA A 103 -10.33 -10.62 12.66
N GLN A 104 -10.37 -9.93 13.79
CA GLN A 104 -11.46 -9.03 14.13
C GLN A 104 -11.57 -7.86 13.14
N VAL A 105 -10.47 -7.21 12.79
CA VAL A 105 -10.45 -6.14 11.77
C VAL A 105 -10.99 -6.65 10.44
N LYS A 106 -10.58 -7.84 10.01
CA LYS A 106 -11.11 -8.45 8.78
C LYS A 106 -12.61 -8.66 8.84
N GLN A 107 -13.13 -9.10 9.98
CA GLN A 107 -14.57 -9.28 10.20
C GLN A 107 -15.33 -7.96 10.18
N GLU A 108 -14.79 -6.92 10.82
CA GLU A 108 -15.38 -5.57 10.87
C GLU A 108 -15.44 -4.91 9.49
N LEU A 109 -14.51 -5.24 8.58
CA LEU A 109 -14.52 -4.79 7.20
C LEU A 109 -15.68 -5.38 6.37
N GLY A 110 -16.37 -6.41 6.84
CA GLY A 110 -17.47 -7.06 6.12
C GLY A 110 -17.05 -7.54 4.74
N ALA A 111 -17.74 -7.08 3.70
CA ALA A 111 -17.44 -7.49 2.31
C ALA A 111 -16.03 -7.08 1.84
N ASP A 112 -15.46 -5.99 2.36
CA ASP A 112 -14.08 -5.58 2.04
C ASP A 112 -13.03 -6.45 2.74
N GLY A 113 -13.42 -7.23 3.76
CA GLY A 113 -12.54 -8.17 4.45
C GLY A 113 -11.93 -9.23 3.52
N ASP A 114 -12.60 -9.59 2.43
CA ASP A 114 -12.06 -10.52 1.43
C ASP A 114 -10.84 -9.96 0.68
N ARG A 115 -10.66 -8.65 0.70
CA ARG A 115 -9.50 -7.95 0.14
C ARG A 115 -8.32 -7.91 1.11
N LEU A 116 -8.49 -8.31 2.36
CA LEU A 116 -7.43 -8.36 3.36
C LEU A 116 -6.87 -9.79 3.46
N GLN A 117 -5.56 -9.91 3.34
CA GLN A 117 -4.82 -11.15 3.52
C GLN A 117 -3.87 -11.04 4.72
N GLY A 118 -4.14 -11.77 5.78
CA GLY A 118 -3.21 -11.98 6.89
C GLY A 118 -2.19 -13.06 6.56
N ILE A 119 -0.92 -12.76 6.77
CA ILE A 119 0.20 -13.69 6.59
C ILE A 119 1.04 -13.69 7.88
N PHE A 120 1.11 -14.84 8.52
CA PHE A 120 2.01 -15.11 9.63
C PHE A 120 3.30 -15.75 9.10
N ILE A 121 4.46 -15.16 9.36
CA ILE A 121 5.76 -15.76 8.98
C ILE A 121 6.49 -16.21 10.24
N SER A 122 6.78 -17.50 10.32
CA SER A 122 7.50 -18.03 11.47
C SER A 122 8.95 -17.56 11.50
N VAL A 123 9.42 -17.11 12.66
CA VAL A 123 10.83 -16.86 12.96
C VAL A 123 11.49 -18.03 13.69
N ASP A 124 10.75 -19.11 13.94
CA ASP A 124 11.21 -20.30 14.61
C ASP A 124 10.93 -21.59 13.81
N PRO A 125 11.51 -21.71 12.61
CA PRO A 125 11.25 -22.86 11.75
C PRO A 125 11.73 -24.20 12.33
N GLU A 126 12.53 -24.19 13.39
CA GLU A 126 12.98 -25.42 14.07
C GLU A 126 11.83 -26.09 14.82
N ARG A 127 10.97 -25.32 15.50
CA ARG A 127 9.82 -25.82 16.26
C ARG A 127 8.51 -25.74 15.48
N ASP A 128 8.32 -24.70 14.69
CA ASP A 128 7.09 -24.44 13.94
C ASP A 128 7.01 -25.32 12.70
N THR A 129 6.53 -26.57 12.85
CA THR A 129 6.24 -27.44 11.71
C THR A 129 5.01 -26.95 10.94
N LEU A 130 4.80 -27.44 9.71
CA LEU A 130 3.61 -27.07 8.92
C LEU A 130 2.32 -27.47 9.64
N GLU A 131 2.32 -28.62 10.33
CA GLU A 131 1.18 -29.11 11.11
C GLU A 131 0.89 -28.19 12.30
N MET A 132 1.94 -27.76 13.03
CA MET A 132 1.78 -26.83 14.15
C MET A 132 1.28 -25.47 13.67
N LEU A 133 1.82 -24.94 12.58
CA LEU A 133 1.37 -23.69 11.99
C LEU A 133 -0.09 -23.79 11.52
N LYS A 134 -0.48 -24.90 10.91
CA LYS A 134 -1.86 -25.16 10.51
C LYS A 134 -2.82 -25.17 11.71
N ALA A 135 -2.46 -25.88 12.77
CA ALA A 135 -3.24 -25.94 14.00
C ALA A 135 -3.32 -24.56 14.69
N TYR A 136 -2.23 -23.81 14.69
CA TYR A 136 -2.18 -22.45 15.23
C TYR A 136 -3.11 -21.49 14.47
N MET A 137 -3.03 -21.48 13.13
CA MET A 137 -3.85 -20.62 12.26
C MET A 137 -5.34 -20.93 12.32
N ALA A 138 -5.73 -22.17 12.65
CA ALA A 138 -7.13 -22.57 12.80
C ALA A 138 -7.87 -21.82 13.93
N ASN A 139 -7.14 -21.16 14.84
CA ASN A 139 -7.73 -20.36 15.92
C ASN A 139 -8.15 -18.95 15.49
N PHE A 140 -7.82 -18.54 14.27
CA PHE A 140 -8.05 -17.17 13.78
C PHE A 140 -9.00 -17.16 12.58
N ASP A 141 -8.59 -16.59 11.47
CA ASP A 141 -9.39 -16.54 10.26
C ASP A 141 -8.95 -17.66 9.27
N PRO A 142 -9.89 -18.44 8.70
CA PRO A 142 -9.56 -19.53 7.79
C PRO A 142 -8.88 -19.10 6.48
N GLY A 143 -8.97 -17.82 6.12
CA GLY A 143 -8.28 -17.24 4.96
C GLY A 143 -6.86 -16.79 5.26
N PHE A 144 -6.42 -16.77 6.51
CA PHE A 144 -5.06 -16.41 6.87
C PHE A 144 -4.08 -17.55 6.58
N LEU A 145 -2.86 -17.20 6.22
CA LEU A 145 -1.81 -18.15 5.91
C LEU A 145 -0.64 -18.02 6.88
N ALA A 146 -0.11 -19.14 7.34
CA ALA A 146 1.20 -19.17 7.96
C ALA A 146 2.23 -19.66 6.94
N LEU A 147 3.35 -18.97 6.86
CA LEU A 147 4.47 -19.30 6.00
C LEU A 147 5.67 -19.71 6.84
N ARG A 148 6.34 -20.78 6.41
CA ARG A 148 7.52 -21.32 7.07
C ARG A 148 8.73 -21.17 6.16
N PRO A 149 9.71 -20.31 6.50
CA PRO A 149 11.04 -20.37 5.88
C PRO A 149 11.77 -21.63 6.30
N THR A 150 12.79 -22.05 5.56
CA THR A 150 13.77 -22.96 6.11
C THR A 150 14.72 -22.21 7.07
N PRO A 151 15.45 -22.91 7.95
CA PRO A 151 16.48 -22.24 8.80
C PRO A 151 17.49 -21.44 8.00
N GLU A 152 17.83 -21.90 6.79
CA GLU A 152 18.78 -21.24 5.89
C GLU A 152 18.19 -20.01 5.21
N GLU A 153 16.89 -20.02 4.90
CA GLU A 153 16.17 -18.88 4.28
C GLU A 153 15.91 -17.75 5.29
N LEU A 154 15.73 -18.06 6.57
CA LEU A 154 15.30 -17.13 7.60
C LEU A 154 16.22 -15.88 7.74
N PRO A 155 17.57 -15.99 7.78
CA PRO A 155 18.43 -14.82 7.92
C PRO A 155 18.31 -13.82 6.75
N ALA A 156 18.20 -14.32 5.52
CA ALA A 156 18.05 -13.47 4.35
C ALA A 156 16.66 -12.80 4.31
N LEU A 157 15.63 -13.54 4.69
CA LEU A 157 14.25 -13.05 4.77
C LEU A 157 14.11 -11.92 5.79
N THR A 158 14.57 -12.15 7.03
CA THR A 158 14.46 -11.16 8.11
C THR A 158 15.27 -9.91 7.82
N LYS A 159 16.46 -10.04 7.20
CA LYS A 159 17.24 -8.91 6.72
C LYS A 159 16.49 -8.10 5.66
N ASN A 160 15.81 -8.77 4.70
CA ASN A 160 15.00 -8.11 3.67
C ASN A 160 13.82 -7.36 4.28
N PHE A 161 13.16 -7.93 5.28
CA PHE A 161 12.02 -7.29 5.94
C PHE A 161 12.42 -6.34 7.08
N LYS A 162 13.72 -6.19 7.37
CA LYS A 162 14.24 -5.37 8.48
C LYS A 162 13.73 -5.84 9.84
N ILE A 163 13.50 -7.15 9.98
CA ILE A 163 13.04 -7.78 11.21
C ILE A 163 14.26 -8.22 12.03
N TYR A 164 14.23 -7.90 13.31
CA TYR A 164 15.19 -8.43 14.29
C TYR A 164 14.53 -9.57 15.08
N TYR A 165 15.23 -10.68 15.19
CA TYR A 165 14.88 -11.79 16.06
C TYR A 165 16.13 -12.32 16.76
N LYS A 166 15.95 -12.93 17.92
CA LYS A 166 17.04 -13.52 18.68
C LYS A 166 16.51 -14.69 19.50
N LYS A 167 17.15 -15.85 19.32
CA LYS A 167 16.94 -17.01 20.19
C LYS A 167 17.56 -16.73 21.56
N VAL A 168 16.75 -16.83 22.60
CA VAL A 168 17.18 -16.66 24.00
C VAL A 168 16.96 -17.96 24.73
N ASP A 169 18.02 -18.59 25.17
CA ASP A 169 17.97 -19.86 25.87
C ASP A 169 17.19 -19.73 27.18
N GLY A 170 16.36 -20.71 27.46
CA GLY A 170 15.60 -20.84 28.69
C GLY A 170 16.38 -21.57 29.78
N THR A 171 15.67 -22.02 30.79
CA THR A 171 16.25 -22.70 31.96
C THR A 171 16.62 -24.17 31.72
N THR A 172 16.19 -24.75 30.60
CA THR A 172 16.52 -26.13 30.19
C THR A 172 17.16 -26.14 28.81
N PRO A 173 17.94 -27.18 28.46
CA PRO A 173 18.64 -27.26 27.17
C PRO A 173 17.73 -27.20 25.93
N THR A 174 16.45 -27.53 26.08
CA THR A 174 15.46 -27.55 25.01
C THR A 174 14.46 -26.38 25.10
N SER A 175 14.55 -25.55 26.13
CA SER A 175 13.68 -24.42 26.36
C SER A 175 14.35 -23.15 25.84
N TYR A 176 13.67 -22.42 24.99
CA TYR A 176 14.09 -21.10 24.52
C TYR A 176 12.90 -20.25 24.08
N THR A 177 13.07 -18.95 23.99
CA THR A 177 12.14 -18.02 23.37
C THR A 177 12.81 -17.28 22.20
N MET A 178 11.99 -16.71 21.32
CA MET A 178 12.44 -15.92 20.20
C MET A 178 12.23 -14.43 20.48
#